data_107cfbb3809a509681d8615b6862cfc7
#
_entry.id   107cfbb3809a509681d8615b6862cfc7
#
_cell.length_a   1.000
_cell.length_b   1.000
_cell.length_c   1.000
_cell.angle_alpha   90.00
_cell.angle_beta   90.00
_cell.angle_gamma   90.00
#
_symmetry.space_group_name_H-M   'P 1'
#
loop_
_entity.id
_entity.type
_entity.pdbx_description
1 polymer ?
#
loop_
_entity_poly.entity_id
_entity_poly.type
_entity_poly.pdbx_seq_one_letter_code
_entity_poly.pdbx_strand_id
1 'polypeptide(L)'
;VVAHGDDGVSIALLAADQLRIEPGLSLANDPSDTVIFDRMAPVAIRSAPAGFDQDNMMLMGGVVRGLQIAGALDRLLEISVTYAGERVAFEKPIGKFQAVQHNLARLAGEAAAANAAATSAADAIARSGAFDDAVFLEAASAKIRCAEAAEKGAAIAHQVHGAIGFTTEHILHRFSLRALAWRDDFGSESHWAVALGRRIAARGADELWPLVASR
;
A
#
# COMPACT_ATOMS: atom_id res chain seq x y z
N VAL A 1 -0.65 -8.57 -19.00
CA VAL A 1 0.69 -9.07 -18.67
C VAL A 1 1.71 -8.17 -19.33
N VAL A 2 2.80 -7.83 -18.63
CA VAL A 2 3.99 -7.20 -19.22
C VAL A 2 4.94 -8.32 -19.61
N ALA A 3 5.40 -8.30 -20.85
CA ALA A 3 6.28 -9.31 -21.43
C ALA A 3 7.55 -8.66 -21.98
N HIS A 4 8.68 -9.31 -21.80
CA HIS A 4 9.96 -8.91 -22.38
C HIS A 4 10.28 -9.84 -23.56
N GLY A 5 10.52 -9.27 -24.72
CA GLY A 5 10.92 -9.98 -25.95
C GLY A 5 12.17 -9.36 -26.56
N ASP A 6 12.61 -9.94 -27.66
CA ASP A 6 13.81 -9.45 -28.39
C ASP A 6 13.63 -7.99 -28.90
N ASP A 7 12.37 -7.61 -29.21
CA ASP A 7 12.01 -6.28 -29.70
C ASP A 7 11.68 -5.28 -28.57
N GLY A 8 11.90 -5.65 -27.29
CA GLY A 8 11.64 -4.80 -26.14
C GLY A 8 10.45 -5.25 -25.30
N VAL A 9 9.85 -4.29 -24.58
CA VAL A 9 8.75 -4.52 -23.63
C VAL A 9 7.40 -4.40 -24.35
N SER A 10 6.53 -5.36 -24.12
CA SER A 10 5.18 -5.40 -24.66
C SER A 10 4.13 -5.60 -23.56
N ILE A 11 2.92 -5.11 -23.81
CA ILE A 11 1.75 -5.37 -22.98
C ILE A 11 0.85 -6.34 -23.74
N ALA A 12 0.60 -7.50 -23.16
CA ALA A 12 -0.21 -8.56 -23.76
C ALA A 12 -1.53 -8.75 -22.97
N LEU A 13 -2.63 -8.84 -23.71
CA LEU A 13 -3.94 -9.22 -23.19
C LEU A 13 -4.12 -10.73 -23.43
N LEU A 14 -4.34 -11.48 -22.35
CA LEU A 14 -4.61 -12.91 -22.39
C LEU A 14 -6.09 -13.18 -22.16
N ALA A 15 -6.63 -14.22 -22.81
CA ALA A 15 -8.01 -14.66 -22.57
C ALA A 15 -8.10 -15.43 -21.24
N ALA A 16 -9.07 -15.07 -20.40
CA ALA A 16 -9.19 -15.64 -19.07
C ALA A 16 -9.56 -17.15 -19.10
N ASP A 17 -10.27 -17.59 -20.10
CA ASP A 17 -10.68 -19.00 -20.31
C ASP A 17 -9.52 -19.93 -20.67
N GLN A 18 -8.39 -19.37 -21.05
CA GLN A 18 -7.15 -20.10 -21.36
C GLN A 18 -6.17 -20.15 -20.18
N LEU A 19 -6.48 -19.43 -19.09
CA LEU A 19 -5.60 -19.35 -17.93
C LEU A 19 -5.89 -20.49 -16.94
N ARG A 20 -4.85 -21.06 -16.38
CA ARG A 20 -4.99 -21.91 -15.21
C ARG A 20 -4.96 -21.05 -13.97
N ILE A 21 -6.05 -21.06 -13.22
CA ILE A 21 -6.18 -20.30 -11.98
C ILE A 21 -6.10 -21.28 -10.81
N GLU A 22 -5.17 -21.04 -9.91
CA GLU A 22 -5.09 -21.74 -8.63
C GLU A 22 -5.65 -20.79 -7.57
N PRO A 23 -6.83 -21.13 -6.98
CA PRO A 23 -7.47 -20.27 -6.00
C PRO A 23 -6.61 -20.04 -4.77
N GLY A 24 -6.55 -18.79 -4.30
CA GLY A 24 -5.87 -18.37 -3.11
C GLY A 24 -6.66 -17.31 -2.36
N LEU A 25 -6.30 -17.09 -1.11
CA LEU A 25 -6.91 -16.06 -0.28
C LEU A 25 -5.81 -15.20 0.36
N SER A 26 -6.06 -13.91 0.42
CA SER A 26 -5.24 -12.97 1.18
C SER A 26 -5.49 -13.12 2.69
N LEU A 27 -4.70 -12.42 3.51
CA LEU A 27 -4.93 -12.33 4.96
C LEU A 27 -6.35 -11.82 5.30
N ALA A 28 -6.94 -11.03 4.42
CA ALA A 28 -8.31 -10.50 4.58
C ALA A 28 -9.41 -11.42 4.03
N ASN A 29 -9.07 -12.64 3.58
CA ASN A 29 -9.94 -13.56 2.87
C ASN A 29 -10.50 -12.99 1.54
N ASP A 30 -9.86 -11.98 0.98
CA ASP A 30 -10.15 -11.55 -0.39
C ASP A 30 -9.47 -12.51 -1.38
N PRO A 31 -10.04 -12.76 -2.58
CA PRO A 31 -9.41 -13.58 -3.61
C PRO A 31 -7.99 -13.09 -3.93
N SER A 32 -7.03 -13.99 -3.92
CA SER A 32 -5.61 -13.75 -4.21
C SER A 32 -5.07 -14.96 -4.98
N ASP A 33 -5.62 -15.15 -6.17
CA ASP A 33 -5.38 -16.32 -7.00
C ASP A 33 -4.02 -16.25 -7.68
N THR A 34 -3.39 -17.43 -7.85
CA THR A 34 -2.23 -17.57 -8.69
C THR A 34 -2.67 -17.83 -10.13
N VAL A 35 -2.28 -16.96 -11.03
CA VAL A 35 -2.57 -17.09 -12.47
C VAL A 35 -1.36 -17.69 -13.16
N ILE A 36 -1.56 -18.88 -13.78
CA ILE A 36 -0.53 -19.60 -14.49
C ILE A 36 -0.82 -19.56 -15.97
N PHE A 37 0.18 -19.13 -16.74
CA PHE A 37 0.15 -19.14 -18.19
C PHE A 37 1.47 -19.62 -18.75
N ASP A 38 1.41 -20.48 -19.78
CA ASP A 38 2.57 -21.03 -20.47
C ASP A 38 2.30 -21.08 -21.99
N ARG A 39 3.20 -20.51 -22.78
CA ARG A 39 3.20 -20.54 -24.24
C ARG A 39 1.84 -20.22 -24.87
N MET A 40 1.18 -19.19 -24.37
CA MET A 40 -0.14 -18.78 -24.84
C MET A 40 -0.04 -17.70 -25.91
N ALA A 41 -0.92 -17.78 -26.88
CA ALA A 41 -1.10 -16.71 -27.84
C ALA A 41 -1.94 -15.58 -27.21
N PRO A 42 -1.46 -14.33 -27.20
CA PRO A 42 -2.24 -13.22 -26.69
C PRO A 42 -3.40 -12.87 -27.61
N VAL A 43 -4.54 -12.45 -27.04
CA VAL A 43 -5.68 -11.90 -27.78
C VAL A 43 -5.28 -10.58 -28.48
N ALA A 44 -4.45 -9.80 -27.81
CA ALA A 44 -3.86 -8.58 -28.35
C ALA A 44 -2.50 -8.33 -27.70
N ILE A 45 -1.60 -7.74 -28.46
CA ILE A 45 -0.29 -7.32 -28.00
C ILE A 45 0.00 -5.91 -28.52
N ARG A 46 0.65 -5.09 -27.71
CA ARG A 46 1.11 -3.74 -28.07
C ARG A 46 2.48 -3.51 -27.44
N SER A 47 3.33 -2.78 -28.13
CA SER A 47 4.56 -2.27 -27.52
C SER A 47 4.22 -1.41 -26.30
N ALA A 48 4.95 -1.57 -25.23
CA ALA A 48 4.81 -0.72 -24.06
C ALA A 48 5.20 0.73 -24.41
N PRO A 49 4.63 1.73 -23.72
CA PRO A 49 5.12 3.10 -23.82
C PRO A 49 6.63 3.18 -23.53
N ALA A 50 7.31 4.14 -24.14
CA ALA A 50 8.74 4.32 -23.91
C ALA A 50 9.06 4.48 -22.41
N GLY A 51 10.02 3.69 -21.92
CA GLY A 51 10.43 3.70 -20.51
C GLY A 51 9.49 2.95 -19.56
N PHE A 52 8.43 2.31 -20.03
CA PHE A 52 7.58 1.46 -19.21
C PHE A 52 8.05 0.01 -19.23
N ASP A 53 8.15 -0.58 -18.03
CA ASP A 53 8.56 -1.97 -17.82
C ASP A 53 7.81 -2.62 -16.65
N GLN A 54 8.25 -3.80 -16.25
CA GLN A 54 7.69 -4.55 -15.12
C GLN A 54 7.88 -3.79 -13.78
N ASP A 55 9.01 -3.14 -13.58
CA ASP A 55 9.32 -2.41 -12.36
C ASP A 55 8.39 -1.19 -12.21
N ASN A 56 8.12 -0.49 -13.31
CA ASN A 56 7.16 0.61 -13.34
C ASN A 56 5.72 0.14 -13.06
N MET A 57 5.34 -1.04 -13.55
CA MET A 57 4.04 -1.64 -13.19
C MET A 57 3.95 -1.97 -11.70
N MET A 58 5.02 -2.52 -11.12
CA MET A 58 5.12 -2.78 -9.69
C MET A 58 5.02 -1.49 -8.88
N LEU A 59 5.70 -0.43 -9.32
CA LEU A 59 5.67 0.90 -8.70
C LEU A 59 4.24 1.47 -8.67
N MET A 60 3.55 1.46 -9.81
CA MET A 60 2.15 1.93 -9.91
C MET A 60 1.23 1.13 -8.99
N GLY A 61 1.35 -0.19 -9.00
CA GLY A 61 0.59 -1.07 -8.10
C GLY A 61 0.87 -0.76 -6.63
N GLY A 62 2.13 -0.48 -6.28
CA GLY A 62 2.54 -0.05 -4.95
C GLY A 62 1.87 1.25 -4.52
N VAL A 63 1.78 2.25 -5.40
CA VAL A 63 1.10 3.53 -5.12
C VAL A 63 -0.41 3.31 -4.95
N VAL A 64 -1.04 2.50 -5.80
CA VAL A 64 -2.47 2.15 -5.66
C VAL A 64 -2.73 1.50 -4.29
N ARG A 65 -1.89 0.55 -3.86
CA ARG A 65 -1.99 -0.05 -2.53
C ARG A 65 -1.74 0.96 -1.41
N GLY A 66 -0.81 1.90 -1.59
CA GLY A 66 -0.60 3.00 -0.66
C GLY A 66 -1.86 3.84 -0.44
N LEU A 67 -2.55 4.24 -1.51
CA LEU A 67 -3.81 4.97 -1.45
C LEU A 67 -4.93 4.16 -0.76
N GLN A 68 -5.02 2.87 -1.05
CA GLN A 68 -5.99 1.98 -0.40
C GLN A 68 -5.71 1.81 1.10
N ILE A 69 -4.45 1.68 1.50
CA ILE A 69 -4.04 1.62 2.91
C ILE A 69 -4.38 2.93 3.61
N ALA A 70 -4.09 4.07 3.00
CA ALA A 70 -4.42 5.39 3.56
C ALA A 70 -5.93 5.52 3.83
N GLY A 71 -6.77 5.17 2.85
CA GLY A 71 -8.23 5.17 3.04
C GLY A 71 -8.71 4.18 4.11
N ALA A 72 -8.08 3.00 4.22
CA ALA A 72 -8.39 2.04 5.28
C ALA A 72 -8.01 2.57 6.67
N LEU A 73 -6.88 3.28 6.80
CA LEU A 73 -6.46 3.91 8.05
C LEU A 73 -7.39 5.04 8.49
N ASP A 74 -7.87 5.87 7.56
CA ASP A 74 -8.90 6.88 7.85
C ASP A 74 -10.15 6.22 8.41
N ARG A 75 -10.58 5.12 7.81
CA ARG A 75 -11.76 4.40 8.28
C ARG A 75 -11.52 3.71 9.63
N LEU A 76 -10.34 3.15 9.88
CA LEU A 76 -9.95 2.61 11.17
C LEU A 76 -9.98 3.69 12.27
N LEU A 77 -9.50 4.89 11.96
CA LEU A 77 -9.53 6.03 12.88
C LEU A 77 -10.97 6.41 13.22
N GLU A 78 -11.81 6.60 12.21
CA GLU A 78 -13.23 6.97 12.39
C GLU A 78 -13.98 5.95 13.27
N ILE A 79 -13.86 4.65 12.95
CA ILE A 79 -14.47 3.57 13.71
C ILE A 79 -13.95 3.56 15.15
N SER A 80 -12.64 3.74 15.35
CA SER A 80 -12.03 3.71 16.68
C SER A 80 -12.44 4.89 17.54
N VAL A 81 -12.57 6.09 16.97
CA VAL A 81 -13.03 7.29 17.66
C VAL A 81 -14.50 7.11 18.09
N THR A 82 -15.36 6.64 17.18
CA THR A 82 -16.78 6.37 17.48
C THR A 82 -16.89 5.35 18.60
N TYR A 83 -16.22 4.21 18.48
CA TYR A 83 -16.23 3.16 19.51
C TYR A 83 -15.76 3.67 20.88
N ALA A 84 -14.69 4.46 20.91
CA ALA A 84 -14.17 5.02 22.15
C ALA A 84 -15.12 6.03 22.81
N GLY A 85 -15.97 6.69 22.02
CA GLY A 85 -17.01 7.59 22.51
C GLY A 85 -18.23 6.85 23.09
N GLU A 86 -18.55 5.67 22.56
CA GLU A 86 -19.72 4.88 22.94
C GLU A 86 -19.46 3.83 24.01
N ARG A 87 -18.29 3.18 23.96
CA ARG A 87 -17.92 2.13 24.90
C ARG A 87 -17.70 2.68 26.30
N VAL A 88 -18.56 2.28 27.25
CA VAL A 88 -18.42 2.67 28.67
C VAL A 88 -17.68 1.59 29.43
N ALA A 89 -16.67 2.01 30.21
CA ALA A 89 -15.99 1.22 31.21
C ALA A 89 -15.63 2.13 32.41
N PHE A 90 -15.71 1.60 33.61
CA PHE A 90 -15.49 2.38 34.84
C PHE A 90 -16.34 3.67 34.87
N GLU A 91 -17.62 3.52 34.54
CA GLU A 91 -18.68 4.56 34.60
C GLU A 91 -18.51 5.72 33.58
N LYS A 92 -17.59 5.63 32.64
CA LYS A 92 -17.40 6.68 31.60
C LYS A 92 -16.97 6.10 30.26
N PRO A 93 -17.19 6.82 29.16
CA PRO A 93 -16.66 6.43 27.85
C PRO A 93 -15.15 6.22 27.89
N ILE A 94 -14.65 5.18 27.21
CA ILE A 94 -13.23 4.86 27.23
C ILE A 94 -12.37 5.96 26.59
N GLY A 95 -12.93 6.76 25.69
CA GLY A 95 -12.30 7.94 25.12
C GLY A 95 -11.96 9.05 26.13
N LYS A 96 -12.41 8.94 27.41
CA LYS A 96 -12.03 9.83 28.49
C LYS A 96 -10.73 9.41 29.20
N PHE A 97 -10.17 8.24 28.87
CA PHE A 97 -8.89 7.80 29.41
C PHE A 97 -7.73 8.30 28.56
N GLN A 98 -6.71 8.88 29.19
CA GLN A 98 -5.54 9.42 28.49
C GLN A 98 -4.84 8.38 27.58
N ALA A 99 -4.73 7.13 28.03
CA ALA A 99 -4.11 6.07 27.23
C ALA A 99 -4.85 5.83 25.91
N VAL A 100 -6.20 5.89 25.91
CA VAL A 100 -7.02 5.76 24.71
C VAL A 100 -6.86 7.00 23.83
N GLN A 101 -6.87 8.20 24.40
CA GLN A 101 -6.66 9.45 23.66
C GLN A 101 -5.31 9.50 22.97
N HIS A 102 -4.23 9.08 23.65
CA HIS A 102 -2.89 9.01 23.06
C HIS A 102 -2.84 7.99 21.91
N ASN A 103 -3.48 6.83 22.06
CA ASN A 103 -3.58 5.85 20.99
C ASN A 103 -4.32 6.41 19.77
N LEU A 104 -5.47 7.04 19.96
CA LEU A 104 -6.23 7.66 18.87
C LEU A 104 -5.46 8.80 18.19
N ALA A 105 -4.74 9.63 18.96
CA ALA A 105 -3.89 10.68 18.42
C ALA A 105 -2.74 10.10 17.57
N ARG A 106 -2.11 9.00 18.02
CA ARG A 106 -1.09 8.28 17.23
C ARG A 106 -1.67 7.69 15.96
N LEU A 107 -2.85 7.05 16.03
CA LEU A 107 -3.53 6.51 14.85
C LEU A 107 -3.84 7.63 13.83
N ALA A 108 -4.31 8.79 14.31
CA ALA A 108 -4.54 9.95 13.45
C ALA A 108 -3.26 10.44 12.76
N GLY A 109 -2.13 10.46 13.48
CA GLY A 109 -0.83 10.80 12.92
C GLY A 109 -0.36 9.81 11.85
N GLU A 110 -0.54 8.50 12.08
CA GLU A 110 -0.21 7.46 11.09
C GLU A 110 -1.08 7.58 9.82
N ALA A 111 -2.40 7.79 9.98
CA ALA A 111 -3.33 7.98 8.88
C ALA A 111 -2.98 9.23 8.06
N ALA A 112 -2.74 10.37 8.72
CA ALA A 112 -2.38 11.62 8.04
C ALA A 112 -1.06 11.50 7.25
N ALA A 113 -0.04 10.86 7.83
CA ALA A 113 1.24 10.65 7.17
C ALA A 113 1.12 9.70 5.96
N ALA A 114 0.30 8.63 6.07
CA ALA A 114 0.03 7.72 4.97
C ALA A 114 -0.71 8.43 3.82
N ASN A 115 -1.74 9.24 4.14
CA ASN A 115 -2.49 10.03 3.16
C ASN A 115 -1.58 11.01 2.41
N ALA A 116 -0.77 11.77 3.14
CA ALA A 116 0.16 12.72 2.54
C ALA A 116 1.14 12.05 1.58
N ALA A 117 1.77 10.94 2.01
CA ALA A 117 2.72 10.20 1.20
C ALA A 117 2.08 9.57 -0.04
N ALA A 118 0.93 8.90 0.11
CA ALA A 118 0.23 8.24 -1.00
C ALA A 118 -0.27 9.25 -2.03
N THR A 119 -0.82 10.39 -1.59
CA THR A 119 -1.28 11.47 -2.47
C THR A 119 -0.12 12.10 -3.22
N SER A 120 1.02 12.37 -2.53
CA SER A 120 2.23 12.92 -3.18
C SER A 120 2.74 12.00 -4.28
N ALA A 121 2.79 10.69 -4.04
CA ALA A 121 3.22 9.72 -5.03
C ALA A 121 2.27 9.65 -6.25
N ALA A 122 0.95 9.66 -6.01
CA ALA A 122 -0.04 9.67 -7.07
C ALA A 122 0.07 10.94 -7.93
N ASP A 123 0.24 12.08 -7.29
CA ASP A 123 0.47 13.38 -7.96
C ASP A 123 1.77 13.40 -8.77
N ALA A 124 2.85 12.80 -8.25
CA ALA A 124 4.13 12.72 -8.96
C ALA A 124 3.98 11.92 -10.26
N ILE A 125 3.32 10.75 -10.22
CA ILE A 125 3.02 9.95 -11.42
C ILE A 125 2.16 10.73 -12.41
N ALA A 126 1.11 11.41 -11.93
CA ALA A 126 0.18 12.13 -12.80
C ALA A 126 0.83 13.33 -13.49
N ARG A 127 1.79 13.99 -12.85
CA ARG A 127 2.46 15.20 -13.37
C ARG A 127 3.68 14.93 -14.24
N SER A 128 4.48 13.92 -13.88
CA SER A 128 5.73 13.67 -14.60
C SER A 128 5.50 13.12 -16.02
N GLY A 129 4.50 12.28 -16.21
CA GLY A 129 4.31 11.56 -17.48
C GLY A 129 5.45 10.56 -17.79
N ALA A 130 6.42 10.40 -16.91
CA ALA A 130 7.55 9.48 -17.00
C ALA A 130 7.85 8.84 -15.65
N PHE A 131 8.53 7.68 -15.68
CA PHE A 131 8.96 6.98 -14.45
C PHE A 131 10.42 7.36 -14.13
N ASP A 132 10.63 8.63 -13.81
CA ASP A 132 11.93 9.18 -13.45
C ASP A 132 12.30 8.91 -11.98
N ASP A 133 13.48 9.37 -11.59
CA ASP A 133 13.96 9.21 -10.21
C ASP A 133 13.12 9.93 -9.17
N ALA A 134 12.46 11.02 -9.55
CA ALA A 134 11.57 11.77 -8.67
C ALA A 134 10.29 10.97 -8.39
N VAL A 135 9.67 10.40 -9.42
CA VAL A 135 8.52 9.51 -9.28
C VAL A 135 8.89 8.27 -8.47
N PHE A 136 10.06 7.67 -8.73
CA PHE A 136 10.53 6.52 -7.98
C PHE A 136 10.68 6.83 -6.48
N LEU A 137 11.30 7.94 -6.12
CA LEU A 137 11.49 8.33 -4.72
C LEU A 137 10.16 8.52 -4.00
N GLU A 138 9.21 9.24 -4.62
CA GLU A 138 7.87 9.45 -4.04
C GLU A 138 7.12 8.14 -3.86
N ALA A 139 7.08 7.30 -4.89
CA ALA A 139 6.33 6.05 -4.86
C ALA A 139 6.92 5.03 -3.88
N ALA A 140 8.25 4.88 -3.85
CA ALA A 140 8.93 4.00 -2.89
C ALA A 140 8.73 4.50 -1.45
N SER A 141 8.91 5.80 -1.21
CA SER A 141 8.69 6.41 0.11
C SER A 141 7.24 6.27 0.58
N ALA A 142 6.27 6.47 -0.32
CA ALA A 142 4.86 6.29 -0.02
C ALA A 142 4.54 4.84 0.36
N LYS A 143 5.05 3.87 -0.42
CA LYS A 143 4.81 2.45 -0.13
C LYS A 143 5.40 2.03 1.21
N ILE A 144 6.63 2.46 1.53
CA ILE A 144 7.28 2.23 2.82
C ILE A 144 6.43 2.85 3.95
N ARG A 145 6.10 4.14 3.83
CA ARG A 145 5.37 4.86 4.87
C ARG A 145 3.96 4.32 5.11
N CYS A 146 3.24 3.96 4.04
CA CYS A 146 1.90 3.37 4.16
C CYS A 146 1.95 1.98 4.79
N ALA A 147 2.95 1.15 4.46
CA ALA A 147 3.11 -0.18 5.04
C ALA A 147 3.40 -0.12 6.56
N GLU A 148 4.29 0.77 7.00
CA GLU A 148 4.52 1.03 8.43
C GLU A 148 3.26 1.55 9.14
N ALA A 149 2.50 2.45 8.48
CA ALA A 149 1.27 2.99 9.03
C ALA A 149 0.18 1.91 9.15
N ALA A 150 0.10 0.98 8.20
CA ALA A 150 -0.84 -0.15 8.25
C ALA A 150 -0.60 -1.02 9.49
N GLU A 151 0.66 -1.37 9.77
CA GLU A 151 1.02 -2.19 10.93
C GLU A 151 0.67 -1.48 12.25
N LYS A 152 1.18 -0.25 12.41
CA LYS A 152 0.97 0.54 13.63
C LYS A 152 -0.50 0.89 13.82
N GLY A 153 -1.17 1.30 12.74
CA GLY A 153 -2.58 1.70 12.77
C GLY A 153 -3.51 0.54 13.09
N ALA A 154 -3.30 -0.64 12.49
CA ALA A 154 -4.05 -1.84 12.81
C ALA A 154 -3.87 -2.23 14.29
N ALA A 155 -2.63 -2.27 14.77
CA ALA A 155 -2.33 -2.62 16.18
C ALA A 155 -3.01 -1.65 17.16
N ILE A 156 -2.97 -0.34 16.90
CA ILE A 156 -3.63 0.67 17.73
C ILE A 156 -5.15 0.49 17.71
N ALA A 157 -5.73 0.32 16.54
CA ALA A 157 -7.18 0.15 16.40
C ALA A 157 -7.68 -1.10 17.15
N HIS A 158 -6.98 -2.23 17.02
CA HIS A 158 -7.28 -3.44 17.77
C HIS A 158 -7.11 -3.25 19.27
N GLN A 159 -6.07 -2.52 19.72
CA GLN A 159 -5.86 -2.21 21.13
C GLN A 159 -7.01 -1.36 21.72
N VAL A 160 -7.53 -0.40 20.96
CA VAL A 160 -8.66 0.45 21.41
C VAL A 160 -9.95 -0.36 21.54
N HIS A 161 -10.21 -1.29 20.61
CA HIS A 161 -11.43 -2.11 20.62
C HIS A 161 -11.35 -3.28 21.59
N GLY A 162 -10.15 -3.78 21.91
CA GLY A 162 -9.97 -4.98 22.72
C GLY A 162 -10.52 -6.23 22.02
N ALA A 163 -11.08 -7.16 22.77
CA ALA A 163 -11.51 -8.47 22.25
C ALA A 163 -12.47 -8.41 21.05
N ILE A 164 -13.42 -7.48 21.05
CA ILE A 164 -14.41 -7.35 19.96
C ILE A 164 -13.74 -7.02 18.61
N GLY A 165 -12.63 -6.30 18.61
CA GLY A 165 -11.88 -5.97 17.40
C GLY A 165 -11.28 -7.19 16.69
N PHE A 166 -11.12 -8.32 17.38
CA PHE A 166 -10.61 -9.58 16.83
C PHE A 166 -11.70 -10.54 16.38
N THR A 167 -12.98 -10.15 16.48
CA THR A 167 -14.09 -10.96 16.06
C THR A 167 -14.59 -10.58 14.67
N THR A 168 -15.30 -11.49 14.01
CA THR A 168 -15.98 -11.21 12.73
C THR A 168 -17.27 -10.43 12.90
N GLU A 169 -17.75 -10.25 14.12
CA GLU A 169 -18.97 -9.48 14.44
C GLU A 169 -18.73 -7.97 14.27
N HIS A 170 -17.52 -7.49 14.54
CA HIS A 170 -17.17 -6.09 14.40
C HIS A 170 -16.50 -5.80 13.06
N ILE A 171 -16.90 -4.72 12.39
CA ILE A 171 -16.41 -4.34 11.04
C ILE A 171 -14.90 -4.04 10.97
N LEU A 172 -14.24 -3.81 12.09
CA LEU A 172 -12.83 -3.39 12.17
C LEU A 172 -11.91 -4.31 11.35
N HIS A 173 -12.10 -5.63 11.48
CA HIS A 173 -11.27 -6.63 10.81
C HIS A 173 -11.25 -6.47 9.29
N ARG A 174 -12.32 -5.96 8.69
CA ARG A 174 -12.41 -5.78 7.22
C ARG A 174 -11.42 -4.74 6.71
N PHE A 175 -11.08 -3.75 7.51
CA PHE A 175 -10.14 -2.70 7.16
C PHE A 175 -8.72 -3.04 7.62
N SER A 176 -8.56 -3.51 8.85
CA SER A 176 -7.25 -3.84 9.41
C SER A 176 -6.56 -4.98 8.66
N LEU A 177 -7.28 -6.08 8.38
CA LEU A 177 -6.70 -7.22 7.65
C LEU A 177 -6.38 -6.87 6.20
N ARG A 178 -7.19 -6.04 5.53
CA ARG A 178 -6.88 -5.55 4.18
C ARG A 178 -5.67 -4.65 4.17
N ALA A 179 -5.57 -3.68 5.09
CA ALA A 179 -4.40 -2.83 5.20
C ALA A 179 -3.13 -3.65 5.40
N LEU A 180 -3.17 -4.69 6.25
CA LEU A 180 -2.06 -5.61 6.48
C LEU A 180 -1.77 -6.50 5.26
N ALA A 181 -2.77 -6.98 4.52
CA ALA A 181 -2.56 -7.75 3.29
C ALA A 181 -1.91 -6.90 2.20
N TRP A 182 -2.42 -5.68 1.98
CA TRP A 182 -1.95 -4.77 0.92
C TRP A 182 -0.53 -4.23 1.14
N ARG A 183 -0.01 -4.27 2.38
CA ARG A 183 1.36 -3.85 2.66
C ARG A 183 2.41 -4.68 1.93
N ASP A 184 2.12 -5.95 1.65
CA ASP A 184 3.04 -6.85 0.97
C ASP A 184 2.81 -6.92 -0.55
N ASP A 185 1.65 -6.48 -1.03
CA ASP A 185 1.33 -6.44 -2.46
C ASP A 185 2.23 -5.46 -3.21
N PHE A 186 2.66 -5.83 -4.40
CA PHE A 186 3.55 -5.02 -5.26
C PHE A 186 4.87 -4.63 -4.57
N GLY A 187 5.43 -5.54 -3.79
CA GLY A 187 6.64 -5.35 -3.01
C GLY A 187 6.37 -4.85 -1.59
N SER A 188 7.02 -5.49 -0.62
CA SER A 188 6.97 -5.10 0.79
C SER A 188 7.73 -3.78 1.05
N GLU A 189 7.57 -3.24 2.26
CA GLU A 189 8.36 -2.09 2.71
C GLU A 189 9.87 -2.32 2.61
N SER A 190 10.31 -3.54 2.99
CA SER A 190 11.74 -3.92 2.92
C SER A 190 12.24 -3.97 1.48
N HIS A 191 11.43 -4.46 0.54
CA HIS A 191 11.74 -4.44 -0.89
C HIS A 191 12.03 -3.02 -1.37
N TRP A 192 11.12 -2.09 -1.10
CA TRP A 192 11.24 -0.70 -1.55
C TRP A 192 12.32 0.06 -0.81
N ALA A 193 12.53 -0.21 0.49
CA ALA A 193 13.62 0.40 1.26
C ALA A 193 14.99 0.00 0.71
N VAL A 194 15.18 -1.28 0.37
CA VAL A 194 16.42 -1.77 -0.25
C VAL A 194 16.59 -1.19 -1.66
N ALA A 195 15.54 -1.15 -2.48
CA ALA A 195 15.60 -0.56 -3.82
C ALA A 195 15.96 0.93 -3.78
N LEU A 196 15.34 1.69 -2.88
CA LEU A 196 15.64 3.10 -2.65
C LEU A 196 17.08 3.30 -2.17
N GLY A 197 17.50 2.53 -1.17
CA GLY A 197 18.86 2.59 -0.63
C GLY A 197 19.93 2.30 -1.67
N ARG A 198 19.72 1.28 -2.52
CA ARG A 198 20.65 0.96 -3.63
C ARG A 198 20.73 2.09 -4.66
N ARG A 199 19.58 2.71 -4.99
CA ARG A 199 19.55 3.81 -5.95
C ARG A 199 20.28 5.06 -5.43
N ILE A 200 20.14 5.38 -4.14
CA ILE A 200 20.87 6.47 -3.49
C ILE A 200 22.36 6.14 -3.42
N ALA A 201 22.72 4.94 -2.98
CA ALA A 201 24.11 4.52 -2.87
C ALA A 201 24.86 4.56 -4.22
N ALA A 202 24.19 4.22 -5.32
CA ALA A 202 24.76 4.27 -6.66
C ALA A 202 25.07 5.71 -7.14
N ARG A 203 24.40 6.73 -6.58
CA ARG A 203 24.65 8.15 -6.90
C ARG A 203 25.72 8.80 -6.03
N GLY A 204 25.98 8.22 -4.87
CA GLY A 204 26.90 8.77 -3.87
C GLY A 204 26.16 9.56 -2.78
N ALA A 205 26.83 9.71 -1.63
CA ALA A 205 26.25 10.33 -0.44
C ALA A 205 25.87 11.81 -0.64
N ASP A 206 26.59 12.52 -1.50
CA ASP A 206 26.38 13.95 -1.75
C ASP A 206 25.08 14.22 -2.53
N GLU A 207 24.53 13.22 -3.21
CA GLU A 207 23.29 13.34 -3.98
C GLU A 207 22.02 13.15 -3.14
N LEU A 208 22.12 12.64 -1.91
CA LEU A 208 20.96 12.38 -1.06
C LEU A 208 20.22 13.67 -0.73
N TRP A 209 20.95 14.70 -0.28
CA TRP A 209 20.32 15.95 0.13
C TRP A 209 19.70 16.73 -1.04
N PRO A 210 20.37 16.93 -2.17
CA PRO A 210 19.74 17.50 -3.37
C PRO A 210 18.49 16.76 -3.80
N LEU A 211 18.48 15.43 -3.77
CA LEU A 211 17.32 14.61 -4.13
C LEU A 211 16.12 14.86 -3.22
N VAL A 212 16.34 15.01 -1.91
CA VAL A 212 15.27 15.26 -0.93
C VAL A 212 14.82 16.72 -0.91
N ALA A 213 15.76 17.67 -1.09
CA ALA A 213 15.49 19.11 -0.96
C ALA A 213 14.94 19.76 -2.24
N SER A 214 15.01 19.10 -3.39
CA SER A 214 14.52 19.61 -4.69
C SER A 214 13.00 19.53 -4.87
N ARG A 215 12.22 19.38 -3.82
CA ARG A 215 10.78 19.08 -3.84
C ARG A 215 9.93 20.16 -3.22
#